data_7519d70f8684396d6bee7190b993a94f
#
_entry.id   7519d70f8684396d6bee7190b993a94f
#
_cell.length_a   1.000
_cell.length_b   1.000
_cell.length_c   1.000
_cell.angle_alpha   90.00
_cell.angle_beta   90.00
_cell.angle_gamma   90.00
#
_symmetry.space_group_name_H-M   'P 1'
#
loop_
_entity.id
_entity.type
_entity.pdbx_description
1 polymer ?
#
loop_
_entity_poly.entity_id
_entity_poly.type
_entity_poly.pdbx_seq_one_letter_code
_entity_poly.pdbx_strand_id
1 'polypeptide(L)'
;MIMKKAMLFPLLLLLLLNGCATVSQPTGNPMADAANGLIETKHSVIAAAKTMDVLCHQSVVLPGPCMAAKSLYENEVQQSYKAASDALIMGIASNNMDDYNAKNQALLNSLSSLTTLIQTFQGGKP
;
A
#
# COMPACT_ATOMS: atom_id res chain seq x y z
N MET A 1 9.40 -31.46 2.40
CA MET A 1 10.03 -30.41 3.22
C MET A 1 9.94 -29.03 2.59
N ILE A 2 10.14 -28.90 1.30
CA ILE A 2 10.04 -27.62 0.59
C ILE A 2 8.59 -27.10 0.59
N MET A 3 7.61 -27.97 0.59
CA MET A 3 6.18 -27.61 0.65
C MET A 3 5.74 -26.98 1.96
N LYS A 4 6.36 -27.36 3.09
CA LYS A 4 6.02 -26.77 4.39
C LYS A 4 6.49 -25.33 4.52
N LYS A 5 7.59 -24.98 3.91
CA LYS A 5 8.08 -23.59 3.89
C LYS A 5 7.25 -22.72 2.97
N ALA A 6 6.77 -23.26 1.86
CA ALA A 6 5.91 -22.54 0.93
C ALA A 6 4.51 -22.28 1.49
N MET A 7 4.02 -23.12 2.40
CA MET A 7 2.72 -22.94 3.06
C MET A 7 2.77 -21.92 4.21
N LEU A 8 3.90 -21.80 4.87
CA LEU A 8 4.06 -20.85 5.98
C LEU A 8 4.10 -19.41 5.50
N PHE A 9 4.57 -19.16 4.29
CA PHE A 9 4.72 -17.82 3.74
C PHE A 9 3.37 -17.14 3.43
N PRO A 10 2.45 -17.79 2.70
CA PRO A 10 1.12 -17.20 2.49
C PRO A 10 0.30 -17.10 3.77
N LEU A 11 0.52 -18.00 4.75
CA LEU A 11 -0.15 -17.91 6.04
C LEU A 11 0.33 -16.71 6.85
N LEU A 12 1.61 -16.42 6.82
CA LEU A 12 2.20 -15.26 7.48
C LEU A 12 1.71 -13.96 6.82
N LEU A 13 1.60 -13.94 5.51
CA LEU A 13 1.09 -12.79 4.75
C LEU A 13 -0.39 -12.55 5.06
N LEU A 14 -1.17 -13.62 5.18
CA LEU A 14 -2.59 -13.54 5.56
C LEU A 14 -2.76 -13.01 6.99
N LEU A 15 -1.89 -13.39 7.90
CA LEU A 15 -1.90 -12.88 9.27
C LEU A 15 -1.56 -11.41 9.33
N LEU A 16 -0.65 -10.95 8.49
CA LEU A 16 -0.30 -9.53 8.39
C LEU A 16 -1.45 -8.70 7.81
N LEU A 17 -2.17 -9.25 6.83
CA LEU A 17 -3.35 -8.60 6.26
C LEU A 17 -4.50 -8.53 7.26
N ASN A 18 -4.71 -9.58 8.06
CA ASN A 18 -5.72 -9.59 9.10
C ASN A 18 -5.39 -8.64 10.25
N GLY A 19 -4.12 -8.47 10.57
CA GLY A 19 -3.67 -7.50 11.56
C GLY A 19 -3.97 -6.06 11.15
N CYS A 20 -3.87 -5.75 9.86
CA CYS A 20 -4.20 -4.42 9.34
C CYS A 20 -5.72 -4.17 9.30
N ALA A 21 -6.53 -5.20 9.10
CA ALA A 21 -7.98 -5.08 8.99
C ALA A 21 -8.68 -4.83 10.33
N THR A 22 -8.01 -5.07 11.46
CA THR A 22 -8.60 -4.92 12.79
C THR A 22 -8.39 -3.55 13.42
N VAL A 23 -7.68 -2.64 12.74
CA VAL A 23 -7.22 -1.39 13.35
C VAL A 23 -8.28 -0.29 13.32
N SER A 24 -9.21 -0.28 12.35
CA SER A 24 -10.25 0.74 12.36
C SER A 24 -11.64 0.12 12.27
N GLN A 25 -12.44 0.43 13.28
CA GLN A 25 -13.86 0.11 13.25
C GLN A 25 -14.62 1.30 12.69
N PRO A 26 -15.67 1.06 11.88
CA PRO A 26 -16.51 2.15 11.39
C PRO A 26 -17.10 2.94 12.55
N THR A 27 -16.98 4.26 12.48
CA THR A 27 -17.50 5.16 13.52
C THR A 27 -18.92 5.62 13.22
N GLY A 28 -19.43 5.32 12.03
CA GLY A 28 -20.71 5.84 11.56
C GLY A 28 -20.62 7.23 10.95
N ASN A 29 -19.44 7.86 11.02
CA ASN A 29 -19.19 9.16 10.39
C ASN A 29 -18.32 8.94 9.16
N PRO A 30 -18.85 9.18 7.92
CA PRO A 30 -18.07 8.91 6.70
C PRO A 30 -16.75 9.67 6.62
N MET A 31 -16.70 10.88 7.16
CA MET A 31 -15.48 11.69 7.13
C MET A 31 -14.42 11.16 8.09
N ALA A 32 -14.84 10.76 9.30
CA ALA A 32 -13.93 10.15 10.26
C ALA A 32 -13.43 8.79 9.75
N ASP A 33 -14.31 8.01 9.15
CA ASP A 33 -13.92 6.71 8.58
C ASP A 33 -12.95 6.89 7.40
N ALA A 34 -13.15 7.91 6.57
CA ALA A 34 -12.25 8.23 5.48
C ALA A 34 -10.86 8.64 6.00
N ALA A 35 -10.83 9.49 7.04
CA ALA A 35 -9.56 9.91 7.65
C ALA A 35 -8.82 8.73 8.26
N ASN A 36 -9.51 7.85 8.98
CA ASN A 36 -8.94 6.64 9.56
C ASN A 36 -8.42 5.70 8.47
N GLY A 37 -9.17 5.53 7.39
CA GLY A 37 -8.76 4.71 6.26
C GLY A 37 -7.52 5.25 5.58
N LEU A 38 -7.39 6.57 5.46
CA LEU A 38 -6.21 7.19 4.86
C LEU A 38 -4.97 7.00 5.75
N ILE A 39 -5.13 7.06 7.07
CA ILE A 39 -4.04 6.79 8.03
C ILE A 39 -3.57 5.34 7.88
N GLU A 40 -4.49 4.40 7.78
CA GLU A 40 -4.14 2.99 7.56
C GLU A 40 -3.40 2.79 6.23
N THR A 41 -3.88 3.43 5.17
CA THR A 41 -3.23 3.38 3.87
C THR A 41 -1.82 3.97 3.94
N LYS A 42 -1.63 5.04 4.71
CA LYS A 42 -0.30 5.62 4.96
C LYS A 42 0.65 4.59 5.57
N HIS A 43 0.20 3.83 6.56
CA HIS A 43 1.01 2.77 7.15
C HIS A 43 1.38 1.70 6.12
N SER A 44 0.45 1.33 5.26
CA SER A 44 0.70 0.37 4.19
C SER A 44 1.71 0.91 3.16
N VAL A 45 1.62 2.18 2.82
CA VAL A 45 2.56 2.86 1.91
C VAL A 45 3.96 2.83 2.51
N ILE A 46 4.09 3.18 3.79
CA ILE A 46 5.38 3.17 4.49
C ILE A 46 5.96 1.75 4.55
N ALA A 47 5.13 0.77 4.87
CA ALA A 47 5.56 -0.62 4.94
C ALA A 47 6.05 -1.13 3.58
N ALA A 48 5.35 -0.79 2.50
CA ALA A 48 5.75 -1.16 1.14
C ALA A 48 7.09 -0.50 0.78
N ALA A 49 7.27 0.76 1.12
CA ALA A 49 8.51 1.49 0.87
C ALA A 49 9.70 0.86 1.60
N LYS A 50 9.49 0.51 2.86
CA LYS A 50 10.54 -0.15 3.67
C LYS A 50 10.90 -1.52 3.11
N THR A 51 9.91 -2.31 2.73
CA THR A 51 10.13 -3.63 2.13
C THR A 51 10.91 -3.51 0.83
N MET A 52 10.52 -2.58 -0.03
CA MET A 52 11.23 -2.30 -1.26
C MET A 52 12.69 -1.91 -1.02
N ASP A 53 12.91 -1.02 -0.05
CA ASP A 53 14.23 -0.55 0.30
C ASP A 53 15.12 -1.69 0.77
N VAL A 54 14.62 -2.54 1.66
CA VAL A 54 15.35 -3.70 2.17
C VAL A 54 15.70 -4.66 1.04
N LEU A 55 14.75 -4.98 0.17
CA LEU A 55 14.97 -5.89 -0.94
C LEU A 55 16.00 -5.33 -1.93
N CYS A 56 15.96 -4.04 -2.20
CA CYS A 56 16.91 -3.40 -3.11
C CYS A 56 18.33 -3.39 -2.53
N HIS A 57 18.47 -3.25 -1.21
CA HIS A 57 19.77 -3.23 -0.55
C HIS A 57 20.40 -4.62 -0.37
N GLN A 58 19.57 -5.66 -0.36
CA GLN A 58 20.07 -7.02 -0.16
C GLN A 58 20.64 -7.67 -1.42
N SER A 59 20.74 -6.95 -2.51
CA SER A 59 21.22 -7.46 -3.81
C SER A 59 20.44 -8.67 -4.31
N VAL A 60 19.26 -8.90 -3.76
CA VAL A 60 18.39 -10.00 -4.16
C VAL A 60 17.64 -9.65 -5.44
N VAL A 61 17.53 -8.36 -5.74
CA VAL A 61 16.77 -7.84 -6.86
C VAL A 61 17.73 -7.15 -7.83
N LEU A 62 17.56 -7.43 -9.12
CA LEU A 62 18.34 -6.76 -10.16
C LEU A 62 18.05 -5.25 -10.14
N PRO A 63 19.05 -4.41 -10.52
CA PRO A 63 18.86 -2.95 -10.50
C PRO A 63 17.66 -2.46 -11.28
N GLY A 64 17.35 -3.07 -12.41
CA GLY A 64 16.20 -2.68 -13.23
C GLY A 64 14.85 -2.78 -12.50
N PRO A 65 14.49 -3.95 -11.95
CA PRO A 65 13.28 -4.09 -11.17
C PRO A 65 13.22 -3.18 -9.95
N CYS A 66 14.35 -2.99 -9.26
CA CYS A 66 14.43 -2.09 -8.12
C CYS A 66 14.13 -0.65 -8.52
N MET A 67 14.71 -0.17 -9.63
CA MET A 67 14.44 1.15 -10.16
C MET A 67 12.99 1.32 -10.59
N ALA A 68 12.39 0.28 -11.18
CA ALA A 68 10.99 0.30 -11.56
C ALA A 68 10.07 0.44 -10.34
N ALA A 69 10.34 -0.30 -9.27
CA ALA A 69 9.58 -0.20 -8.04
C ALA A 69 9.73 1.18 -7.40
N LYS A 70 10.93 1.72 -7.37
CA LYS A 70 11.20 3.05 -6.83
C LYS A 70 10.49 4.12 -7.63
N SER A 71 10.50 4.03 -8.95
CA SER A 71 9.80 4.96 -9.83
C SER A 71 8.29 4.90 -9.61
N LEU A 72 7.73 3.70 -9.51
CA LEU A 72 6.31 3.51 -9.23
C LEU A 72 5.93 4.13 -7.88
N TYR A 73 6.74 3.91 -6.86
CA TYR A 73 6.52 4.47 -5.54
C TYR A 73 6.55 6.01 -5.57
N GLU A 74 7.58 6.60 -6.14
CA GLU A 74 7.76 8.05 -6.13
C GLU A 74 6.77 8.77 -7.03
N ASN A 75 6.49 8.23 -8.21
CA ASN A 75 5.70 8.92 -9.23
C ASN A 75 4.21 8.60 -9.16
N GLU A 76 3.82 7.46 -8.63
CA GLU A 76 2.41 7.08 -8.56
C GLU A 76 1.89 6.99 -7.14
N VAL A 77 2.54 6.22 -6.27
CA VAL A 77 2.02 5.99 -4.93
C VAL A 77 2.06 7.27 -4.09
N GLN A 78 3.21 7.94 -4.04
CA GLN A 78 3.33 9.18 -3.27
C GLN A 78 2.43 10.29 -3.83
N GLN A 79 2.37 10.43 -5.14
CA GLN A 79 1.53 11.43 -5.78
C GLN A 79 0.05 11.17 -5.54
N SER A 80 -0.37 9.91 -5.63
CA SER A 80 -1.75 9.53 -5.35
C SER A 80 -2.11 9.72 -3.88
N TYR A 81 -1.17 9.44 -2.97
CA TYR A 81 -1.39 9.70 -1.54
C TYR A 81 -1.58 11.19 -1.28
N LYS A 82 -0.75 12.02 -1.85
CA LYS A 82 -0.87 13.47 -1.71
C LYS A 82 -2.21 13.96 -2.26
N ALA A 83 -2.58 13.49 -3.44
CA ALA A 83 -3.85 13.87 -4.07
C ALA A 83 -5.04 13.44 -3.22
N ALA A 84 -5.02 12.23 -2.66
CA ALA A 84 -6.08 11.73 -1.79
C ALA A 84 -6.14 12.54 -0.48
N SER A 85 -5.00 12.87 0.09
CA SER A 85 -4.90 13.68 1.31
C SER A 85 -5.50 15.07 1.10
N ASP A 86 -5.12 15.74 0.01
CA ASP A 86 -5.65 17.06 -0.33
C ASP A 86 -7.15 16.98 -0.60
N ALA A 87 -7.61 15.96 -1.32
CA ALA A 87 -9.03 15.76 -1.61
C ALA A 87 -9.84 15.48 -0.34
N LEU A 88 -9.26 14.81 0.65
CA LEU A 88 -9.92 14.57 1.93
C LEU A 88 -10.14 15.89 2.67
N ILE A 89 -9.14 16.74 2.74
CA ILE A 89 -9.23 18.05 3.38
C ILE A 89 -10.33 18.89 2.71
N MET A 90 -10.32 18.94 1.39
CA MET A 90 -11.32 19.66 0.60
C MET A 90 -12.71 19.05 0.77
N GLY A 91 -12.80 17.73 0.82
CA GLY A 91 -14.07 17.02 0.99
C GLY A 91 -14.69 17.28 2.35
N ILE A 92 -13.89 17.34 3.40
CA ILE A 92 -14.38 17.68 4.74
C ILE A 92 -14.88 19.11 4.77
N ALA A 93 -14.13 20.04 4.19
CA ALA A 93 -14.51 21.45 4.15
C ALA A 93 -15.79 21.70 3.36
N SER A 94 -16.00 20.97 2.26
CA SER A 94 -17.15 21.14 1.36
C SER A 94 -18.32 20.20 1.67
N ASN A 95 -18.14 19.26 2.59
CA ASN A 95 -19.11 18.20 2.90
C ASN A 95 -19.44 17.34 1.66
N ASN A 96 -18.44 17.09 0.81
CA ASN A 96 -18.59 16.28 -0.39
C ASN A 96 -17.34 15.42 -0.56
N MET A 97 -17.50 14.11 -0.44
CA MET A 97 -16.40 13.15 -0.44
C MET A 97 -16.19 12.46 -1.81
N ASP A 98 -16.90 12.88 -2.85
CA ASP A 98 -16.83 12.19 -4.15
C ASP A 98 -15.43 12.24 -4.75
N ASP A 99 -14.78 13.41 -4.73
CA ASP A 99 -13.42 13.55 -5.25
C ASP A 99 -12.42 12.75 -4.43
N TYR A 100 -12.56 12.77 -3.10
CA TYR A 100 -11.71 11.94 -2.22
C TYR A 100 -11.87 10.46 -2.56
N ASN A 101 -13.08 9.98 -2.74
CA ASN A 101 -13.32 8.58 -3.06
C ASN A 101 -12.63 8.17 -4.35
N ALA A 102 -12.68 9.03 -5.38
CA ALA A 102 -11.99 8.78 -6.65
C ALA A 102 -10.46 8.78 -6.48
N LYS A 103 -9.92 9.76 -5.73
CA LYS A 103 -8.47 9.85 -5.49
C LYS A 103 -7.98 8.71 -4.62
N ASN A 104 -8.76 8.31 -3.62
CA ASN A 104 -8.42 7.18 -2.78
C ASN A 104 -8.39 5.87 -3.56
N GLN A 105 -9.32 5.68 -4.49
CA GLN A 105 -9.31 4.50 -5.35
C GLN A 105 -8.06 4.46 -6.22
N ALA A 106 -7.64 5.59 -6.77
CA ALA A 106 -6.39 5.68 -7.53
C ALA A 106 -5.18 5.35 -6.66
N LEU A 107 -5.17 5.81 -5.40
CA LEU A 107 -4.11 5.49 -4.44
C LEU A 107 -4.05 3.98 -4.16
N LEU A 108 -5.20 3.37 -3.89
CA LEU A 108 -5.27 1.93 -3.62
C LEU A 108 -4.82 1.11 -4.83
N ASN A 109 -5.16 1.55 -6.04
CA ASN A 109 -4.73 0.88 -7.26
C ASN A 109 -3.21 0.97 -7.43
N SER A 110 -2.62 2.14 -7.21
CA SER A 110 -1.18 2.32 -7.34
C SER A 110 -0.42 1.53 -6.26
N LEU A 111 -0.94 1.51 -5.04
CA LEU A 111 -0.36 0.73 -3.95
C LEU A 111 -0.43 -0.77 -4.23
N SER A 112 -1.54 -1.24 -4.79
CA SER A 112 -1.70 -2.63 -5.22
C SER A 112 -0.68 -2.99 -6.29
N SER A 113 -0.45 -2.11 -7.26
CA SER A 113 0.56 -2.31 -8.30
C SER A 113 1.96 -2.41 -7.72
N LEU A 114 2.30 -1.54 -6.77
CA LEU A 114 3.60 -1.58 -6.09
C LEU A 114 3.76 -2.87 -5.29
N THR A 115 2.73 -3.26 -4.54
CA THR A 115 2.74 -4.49 -3.74
C THR A 115 2.94 -5.72 -4.63
N THR A 116 2.24 -5.78 -5.76
CA THR A 116 2.38 -6.86 -6.73
C THR A 116 3.82 -6.92 -7.28
N LEU A 117 4.39 -5.77 -7.60
CA LEU A 117 5.76 -5.71 -8.09
C LEU A 117 6.75 -6.19 -7.03
N ILE A 118 6.58 -5.78 -5.78
CA ILE A 118 7.42 -6.24 -4.66
C ILE A 118 7.29 -7.76 -4.48
N GLN A 119 6.08 -8.30 -4.60
CA GLN A 119 5.85 -9.74 -4.52
C GLN A 119 6.59 -10.50 -5.61
N THR A 120 6.70 -9.94 -6.81
CA THR A 120 7.48 -10.58 -7.87
C THR A 120 8.97 -10.63 -7.53
N PHE A 121 9.47 -9.63 -6.79
CA PHE A 121 10.86 -9.66 -6.30
C PHE A 121 11.06 -10.77 -5.27
N GLN A 122 10.11 -10.94 -4.37
CA GLN A 122 10.18 -11.96 -3.31
C GLN A 122 9.97 -13.36 -3.85
N GLY A 123 9.07 -13.51 -4.80
CA GLY A 123 8.85 -14.74 -5.50
C GLY A 123 9.95 -15.06 -6.49
N GLY A 124 10.86 -14.17 -6.65
CA GLY A 124 11.96 -13.99 -7.56
C GLY A 124 12.69 -15.17 -8.02
N LYS A 125 11.99 -15.97 -8.58
CA LYS A 125 12.66 -16.92 -9.35
C LYS A 125 12.57 -16.57 -10.77
N PRO A 126 13.71 -16.48 -11.39
CA PRO A 126 13.72 -16.53 -12.83
C PRO A 126 13.03 -17.79 -13.25
#